data_4c07ed7f8a2275b4258c0a27b7b24697
#
_entry.id   4c07ed7f8a2275b4258c0a27b7b24697
#
_cell.length_a   1.000
_cell.length_b   1.000
_cell.length_c   1.000
_cell.angle_alpha   90.00
_cell.angle_beta   90.00
_cell.angle_gamma   90.00
#
_symmetry.space_group_name_H-M   'P 1'
#
loop_
_entity.id
_entity.type
_entity.pdbx_description
1 polymer ?
#
loop_
_entity_poly.entity_id
_entity_poly.type
_entity_poly.pdbx_seq_one_letter_code
_entity_poly.pdbx_strand_id
1 'polypeptide(L)'
;LGGPSWIIFGFLKVLMGMLLMVLAFQLFIPVSELDNPTYLYWVAYQQFIPNPQLALILTLALVCLAQIKINMTNAYAGSLAWSNFFARLTHSHPGRIIWLLFNVFIAIVLMEMGISHAVERILGLYSNIALAWIGAVVADLIICKPLGLSPKGIEFRRAYLYDINPVGVGALLIASVLSMLSYLGFFGLMAKGLASFIALGSAVLCVPIIAYLTKGKYYIARQPEKIQATSVANCVVCERDYELADMAGCPAYNGTICSLCCSLEARCHDLCKPDARWSVQLKKAIWHYLPERWASRLNSRVSLYLLLTLGLSIVLAVSLSLVYIQEKTYLETINAAAVPQLFTLFVKIYTILFLLMSVAAWWLVLNDESRRNA
;
A
#
# COMPACT_ATOMS: atom_id res chain seq x y z
N LEU A 1 0.90 4.57 25.45
CA LEU A 1 0.31 3.29 25.90
C LEU A 1 -0.16 2.40 24.73
N GLY A 2 -0.51 2.93 23.55
CA GLY A 2 -1.05 2.14 22.43
C GLY A 2 -0.05 1.17 21.80
N GLY A 3 1.21 1.55 21.62
CA GLY A 3 2.24 0.72 20.93
C GLY A 3 2.58 -0.57 21.67
N PRO A 4 2.99 -0.54 22.95
CA PRO A 4 3.37 -1.74 23.68
C PRO A 4 2.26 -2.77 23.86
N SER A 5 1.00 -2.33 23.94
CA SER A 5 -0.15 -3.27 24.07
C SER A 5 -0.31 -4.15 22.85
N TRP A 6 -0.01 -3.67 21.64
CA TRP A 6 -0.05 -4.48 20.42
C TRP A 6 1.01 -5.58 20.40
N ILE A 7 2.17 -5.34 21.00
CA ILE A 7 3.24 -6.35 21.12
C ILE A 7 2.77 -7.49 22.02
N ILE A 8 2.12 -7.17 23.16
CA ILE A 8 1.60 -8.17 24.09
C ILE A 8 0.54 -9.03 23.41
N PHE A 9 -0.47 -8.43 22.78
CA PHE A 9 -1.52 -9.17 22.08
C PHE A 9 -0.97 -9.95 20.88
N GLY A 10 0.00 -9.39 20.14
CA GLY A 10 0.69 -10.11 19.07
C GLY A 10 1.42 -11.33 19.56
N PHE A 11 2.17 -11.21 20.65
CA PHE A 11 2.86 -12.33 21.29
C PHE A 11 1.89 -13.42 21.78
N LEU A 12 0.81 -13.03 22.46
CA LEU A 12 -0.22 -13.95 22.91
C LEU A 12 -0.87 -14.72 21.75
N LYS A 13 -1.16 -14.04 20.64
CA LYS A 13 -1.69 -14.70 19.41
C LYS A 13 -0.73 -15.77 18.86
N VAL A 14 0.55 -15.44 18.76
CA VAL A 14 1.56 -16.39 18.31
C VAL A 14 1.67 -17.57 19.26
N LEU A 15 1.72 -17.31 20.58
CA LEU A 15 1.76 -18.35 21.60
C LEU A 15 0.55 -19.28 21.51
N MET A 16 -0.65 -18.73 21.39
CA MET A 16 -1.88 -19.51 21.22
C MET A 16 -1.84 -20.36 19.93
N GLY A 17 -1.38 -19.80 18.82
CA GLY A 17 -1.20 -20.56 17.59
C GLY A 17 -0.21 -21.72 17.73
N MET A 18 0.91 -21.50 18.43
CA MET A 18 1.89 -22.55 18.71
C MET A 18 1.30 -23.65 19.61
N LEU A 19 0.53 -23.30 20.64
CA LEU A 19 -0.13 -24.26 21.49
C LEU A 19 -1.16 -25.11 20.74
N LEU A 20 -1.95 -24.50 19.85
CA LEU A 20 -2.89 -25.23 18.98
C LEU A 20 -2.16 -26.19 18.04
N MET A 21 -1.02 -25.77 17.48
CA MET A 21 -0.21 -26.62 16.62
C MET A 21 0.37 -27.81 17.39
N VAL A 22 0.90 -27.60 18.60
CA VAL A 22 1.39 -28.67 19.46
C VAL A 22 0.27 -29.65 19.81
N LEU A 23 -0.92 -29.16 20.15
CA LEU A 23 -2.09 -29.98 20.40
C LEU A 23 -2.46 -30.83 19.18
N ALA A 24 -2.45 -30.24 17.99
CA ALA A 24 -2.73 -30.96 16.76
C ALA A 24 -1.73 -32.07 16.48
N PHE A 25 -0.44 -31.85 16.71
CA PHE A 25 0.58 -32.90 16.61
C PHE A 25 0.39 -34.02 17.62
N GLN A 26 0.05 -33.69 18.87
CA GLN A 26 -0.23 -34.69 19.88
C GLN A 26 -1.45 -35.57 19.54
N LEU A 27 -2.41 -35.01 18.81
CA LEU A 27 -3.62 -35.72 18.36
C LEU A 27 -3.45 -36.41 17.00
N PHE A 28 -2.23 -36.45 16.45
CA PHE A 28 -1.89 -37.04 15.16
C PHE A 28 -2.73 -36.53 13.99
N ILE A 29 -3.06 -35.22 13.99
CA ILE A 29 -3.82 -34.60 12.91
C ILE A 29 -2.97 -34.59 11.64
N PRO A 30 -3.54 -34.98 10.47
CA PRO A 30 -2.83 -34.93 9.20
C PRO A 30 -2.32 -33.51 8.88
N VAL A 31 -1.11 -33.40 8.30
CA VAL A 31 -0.47 -32.15 7.95
C VAL A 31 -1.36 -31.31 6.99
N SER A 32 -2.14 -31.97 6.15
CA SER A 32 -3.10 -31.33 5.23
C SER A 32 -4.21 -30.52 5.93
N GLU A 33 -4.53 -30.85 7.18
CA GLU A 33 -5.58 -30.18 7.95
C GLU A 33 -5.02 -29.10 8.89
N LEU A 34 -3.69 -29.04 9.07
CA LEU A 34 -3.04 -28.06 9.94
C LEU A 34 -3.15 -26.62 9.41
N ASP A 35 -3.33 -26.46 8.11
CA ASP A 35 -3.50 -25.14 7.47
C ASP A 35 -4.94 -24.61 7.62
N ASN A 36 -5.87 -25.39 8.20
CA ASN A 36 -7.25 -24.99 8.41
C ASN A 36 -7.49 -24.48 9.85
N PRO A 37 -7.51 -23.18 10.11
CA PRO A 37 -7.69 -22.64 11.45
C PRO A 37 -9.03 -23.05 12.09
N THR A 38 -10.08 -23.18 11.29
CA THR A 38 -11.42 -23.60 11.76
C THR A 38 -11.38 -24.99 12.33
N TYR A 39 -10.68 -25.91 11.66
CA TYR A 39 -10.51 -27.28 12.12
C TYR A 39 -9.71 -27.34 13.44
N LEU A 40 -8.64 -26.56 13.55
CA LEU A 40 -7.83 -26.47 14.77
C LEU A 40 -8.64 -25.94 15.96
N TYR A 41 -9.50 -24.94 15.76
CA TYR A 41 -10.41 -24.46 16.81
C TYR A 41 -11.42 -25.53 17.22
N TRP A 42 -11.98 -26.25 16.27
CA TRP A 42 -12.91 -27.34 16.56
C TRP A 42 -12.25 -28.44 17.39
N VAL A 43 -11.07 -28.89 17.03
CA VAL A 43 -10.27 -29.87 17.79
C VAL A 43 -9.97 -29.36 19.19
N ALA A 44 -9.59 -28.09 19.34
CA ALA A 44 -9.32 -27.50 20.65
C ALA A 44 -10.58 -27.47 21.53
N TYR A 45 -11.74 -27.10 20.97
CA TYR A 45 -13.00 -27.13 21.71
C TYR A 45 -13.41 -28.52 22.15
N GLN A 46 -13.12 -29.57 21.35
CA GLN A 46 -13.39 -30.96 21.71
C GLN A 46 -12.63 -31.43 22.94
N GLN A 47 -11.50 -30.79 23.27
CA GLN A 47 -10.76 -31.16 24.50
C GLN A 47 -11.50 -30.71 25.77
N PHE A 48 -12.36 -29.71 25.70
CA PHE A 48 -13.08 -29.18 26.84
C PHE A 48 -14.58 -29.51 26.81
N ILE A 49 -15.13 -29.82 25.63
CA ILE A 49 -16.54 -30.04 25.41
C ILE A 49 -16.75 -31.49 24.93
N PRO A 50 -17.33 -32.35 25.76
CA PRO A 50 -17.51 -33.77 25.39
C PRO A 50 -18.48 -34.00 24.22
N ASN A 51 -19.40 -33.06 23.97
CA ASN A 51 -20.36 -33.14 22.87
C ASN A 51 -19.75 -32.53 21.57
N PRO A 52 -19.48 -33.36 20.53
CA PRO A 52 -18.85 -32.92 19.30
C PRO A 52 -19.71 -31.90 18.52
N GLN A 53 -21.03 -32.03 18.60
CA GLN A 53 -21.94 -31.10 17.91
C GLN A 53 -21.93 -29.71 18.55
N LEU A 54 -21.90 -29.66 19.88
CA LEU A 54 -21.79 -28.39 20.61
C LEU A 54 -20.44 -27.73 20.37
N ALA A 55 -19.34 -28.50 20.35
CA ALA A 55 -18.03 -27.99 20.00
C ALA A 55 -17.99 -27.40 18.59
N LEU A 56 -18.63 -28.05 17.61
CA LEU A 56 -18.76 -27.55 16.24
C LEU A 56 -19.55 -26.23 16.16
N ILE A 57 -20.71 -26.18 16.82
CA ILE A 57 -21.55 -24.98 16.86
C ILE A 57 -20.79 -23.79 17.45
N LEU A 58 -20.07 -23.99 18.56
CA LEU A 58 -19.28 -22.92 19.18
C LEU A 58 -18.10 -22.48 18.30
N THR A 59 -17.44 -23.41 17.63
CA THR A 59 -16.39 -23.09 16.65
C THR A 59 -16.94 -22.24 15.51
N LEU A 60 -18.06 -22.67 14.91
CA LEU A 60 -18.70 -21.93 13.81
C LEU A 60 -19.14 -20.55 14.27
N ALA A 61 -19.73 -20.43 15.46
CA ALA A 61 -20.13 -19.14 16.02
C ALA A 61 -18.93 -18.21 16.21
N LEU A 62 -17.82 -18.71 16.78
CA LEU A 62 -16.58 -17.95 16.96
C LEU A 62 -16.03 -17.47 15.62
N VAL A 63 -15.91 -18.39 14.64
CA VAL A 63 -15.34 -18.06 13.32
C VAL A 63 -16.24 -17.08 12.58
N CYS A 64 -17.57 -17.29 12.57
CA CYS A 64 -18.48 -16.34 11.92
C CYS A 64 -18.41 -14.94 12.54
N LEU A 65 -18.43 -14.82 13.86
CA LEU A 65 -18.34 -13.53 14.54
C LEU A 65 -16.99 -12.83 14.25
N ALA A 66 -15.90 -13.59 14.28
CA ALA A 66 -14.57 -13.05 13.95
C ALA A 66 -14.50 -12.57 12.51
N GLN A 67 -15.02 -13.35 11.56
CA GLN A 67 -15.01 -13.00 10.13
C GLN A 67 -15.91 -11.80 9.82
N ILE A 68 -17.09 -11.71 10.40
CA ILE A 68 -17.97 -10.54 10.25
C ILE A 68 -17.21 -9.27 10.68
N LYS A 69 -16.57 -9.28 11.87
CA LYS A 69 -15.83 -8.14 12.37
C LYS A 69 -14.65 -7.76 11.45
N ILE A 70 -13.86 -8.74 11.02
CA ILE A 70 -12.69 -8.52 10.15
C ILE A 70 -13.14 -7.97 8.80
N ASN A 71 -14.16 -8.57 8.18
CA ASN A 71 -14.64 -8.16 6.86
C ASN A 71 -15.26 -6.76 6.88
N MET A 72 -16.00 -6.40 7.92
CA MET A 72 -16.52 -5.03 8.09
C MET A 72 -15.37 -4.02 8.18
N THR A 73 -14.36 -4.30 8.98
CA THR A 73 -13.21 -3.41 9.18
C THR A 73 -12.41 -3.27 7.89
N ASN A 74 -12.15 -4.38 7.19
CA ASN A 74 -11.40 -4.39 5.92
C ASN A 74 -12.16 -3.68 4.80
N ALA A 75 -13.47 -3.88 4.68
CA ALA A 75 -14.31 -3.18 3.71
C ALA A 75 -14.30 -1.67 3.94
N TYR A 76 -14.42 -1.25 5.20
CA TYR A 76 -14.34 0.17 5.57
C TYR A 76 -12.97 0.77 5.30
N ALA A 77 -11.89 0.15 5.77
CA ALA A 77 -10.52 0.62 5.57
C ALA A 77 -10.15 0.64 4.07
N GLY A 78 -10.55 -0.40 3.32
CA GLY A 78 -10.37 -0.47 1.87
C GLY A 78 -11.10 0.67 1.14
N SER A 79 -12.33 0.97 1.52
CA SER A 79 -13.08 2.08 0.93
C SER A 79 -12.42 3.44 1.14
N LEU A 80 -11.82 3.66 2.32
CA LEU A 80 -11.05 4.87 2.61
C LEU A 80 -9.76 4.95 1.77
N ALA A 81 -9.04 3.84 1.66
CA ALA A 81 -7.80 3.77 0.87
C ALA A 81 -8.07 4.06 -0.61
N TRP A 82 -9.09 3.42 -1.20
CA TRP A 82 -9.52 3.66 -2.58
C TRP A 82 -9.97 5.12 -2.79
N SER A 83 -10.81 5.64 -1.89
CA SER A 83 -11.27 7.04 -1.96
C SER A 83 -10.09 8.02 -1.98
N ASN A 84 -9.11 7.84 -1.09
CA ASN A 84 -7.93 8.70 -1.03
C ASN A 84 -7.04 8.56 -2.27
N PHE A 85 -6.83 7.34 -2.76
CA PHE A 85 -6.02 7.07 -3.94
C PHE A 85 -6.63 7.71 -5.19
N PHE A 86 -7.91 7.44 -5.47
CA PHE A 86 -8.56 7.95 -6.66
C PHE A 86 -8.85 9.45 -6.59
N ALA A 87 -9.14 10.01 -5.42
CA ALA A 87 -9.26 11.46 -5.27
C ALA A 87 -7.99 12.19 -5.72
N ARG A 88 -6.83 11.62 -5.43
CA ARG A 88 -5.54 12.19 -5.85
C ARG A 88 -5.23 11.94 -7.33
N LEU A 89 -5.61 10.78 -7.86
CA LEU A 89 -5.31 10.38 -9.22
C LEU A 89 -6.25 11.03 -10.25
N THR A 90 -7.56 11.02 -9.96
CA THR A 90 -8.60 11.44 -10.91
C THR A 90 -9.20 12.80 -10.58
N HIS A 91 -8.82 13.41 -9.43
CA HIS A 91 -9.44 14.63 -8.90
C HIS A 91 -10.97 14.53 -8.80
N SER A 92 -11.49 13.31 -8.62
CA SER A 92 -12.92 13.01 -8.52
C SER A 92 -13.22 12.33 -7.17
N HIS A 93 -14.38 12.65 -6.62
CA HIS A 93 -14.81 12.17 -5.31
C HIS A 93 -16.16 11.46 -5.41
N PRO A 94 -16.22 10.25 -5.98
CA PRO A 94 -17.38 9.40 -5.79
C PRO A 94 -17.47 9.05 -4.30
N GLY A 95 -18.69 9.02 -3.75
CA GLY A 95 -18.89 8.77 -2.32
C GLY A 95 -18.27 7.44 -1.84
N ARG A 96 -18.03 7.31 -0.53
CA ARG A 96 -17.42 6.11 0.09
C ARG A 96 -18.14 4.81 -0.23
N ILE A 97 -19.46 4.85 -0.41
CA ILE A 97 -20.29 3.69 -0.71
C ILE A 97 -19.86 3.03 -2.03
N ILE A 98 -19.51 3.82 -3.05
CA ILE A 98 -19.06 3.31 -4.34
C ILE A 98 -17.75 2.52 -4.16
N TRP A 99 -16.83 3.04 -3.39
CA TRP A 99 -15.55 2.37 -3.10
C TRP A 99 -15.71 1.14 -2.23
N LEU A 100 -16.69 1.13 -1.32
CA LEU A 100 -17.02 -0.05 -0.53
C LEU A 100 -17.56 -1.15 -1.41
N LEU A 101 -18.52 -0.85 -2.30
CA LEU A 101 -19.08 -1.81 -3.26
C LEU A 101 -17.98 -2.33 -4.21
N PHE A 102 -17.11 -1.45 -4.68
CA PHE A 102 -15.97 -1.83 -5.52
C PHE A 102 -15.02 -2.80 -4.81
N ASN A 103 -14.70 -2.55 -3.55
CA ASN A 103 -13.85 -3.43 -2.75
C ASN A 103 -14.47 -4.81 -2.52
N VAL A 104 -15.78 -4.85 -2.21
CA VAL A 104 -16.53 -6.11 -2.05
C VAL A 104 -16.61 -6.86 -3.39
N PHE A 105 -16.85 -6.15 -4.48
CA PHE A 105 -16.89 -6.75 -5.82
C PHE A 105 -15.56 -7.42 -6.18
N ILE A 106 -14.42 -6.74 -5.94
CA ILE A 106 -13.09 -7.34 -6.15
C ILE A 106 -12.93 -8.61 -5.30
N ALA A 107 -13.34 -8.58 -4.04
CA ALA A 107 -13.24 -9.74 -3.16
C ALA A 107 -14.06 -10.93 -3.69
N ILE A 108 -15.28 -10.70 -4.13
CA ILE A 108 -16.15 -11.74 -4.72
C ILE A 108 -15.50 -12.33 -5.98
N VAL A 109 -15.02 -11.48 -6.89
CA VAL A 109 -14.34 -11.93 -8.13
C VAL A 109 -13.12 -12.80 -7.80
N LEU A 110 -12.28 -12.39 -6.84
CA LEU A 110 -11.11 -13.17 -6.45
C LEU A 110 -11.50 -14.51 -5.80
N MET A 111 -12.58 -14.54 -5.03
CA MET A 111 -13.10 -15.79 -4.44
C MET A 111 -13.61 -16.75 -5.51
N GLU A 112 -14.42 -16.26 -6.46
CA GLU A 112 -14.98 -17.08 -7.57
C GLU A 112 -13.87 -17.61 -8.50
N MET A 113 -12.78 -16.85 -8.66
CA MET A 113 -11.63 -17.31 -9.44
C MET A 113 -10.78 -18.38 -8.73
N GLY A 114 -11.10 -18.75 -7.48
CA GLY A 114 -10.35 -19.73 -6.71
C GLY A 114 -8.89 -19.33 -6.42
N ILE A 115 -8.58 -18.04 -6.42
CA ILE A 115 -7.22 -17.49 -6.32
C ILE A 115 -6.71 -17.48 -4.85
N SER A 116 -7.33 -18.20 -3.92
CA SER A 116 -6.96 -18.18 -2.50
C SER A 116 -5.47 -18.48 -2.26
N HIS A 117 -4.91 -19.50 -2.89
CA HIS A 117 -3.49 -19.83 -2.77
C HIS A 117 -2.55 -18.78 -3.40
N ALA A 118 -2.98 -18.14 -4.49
CA ALA A 118 -2.23 -17.02 -5.08
C ALA A 118 -2.23 -15.80 -4.16
N VAL A 119 -3.35 -15.52 -3.50
CA VAL A 119 -3.48 -14.42 -2.53
C VAL A 119 -2.53 -14.62 -1.35
N GLU A 120 -2.40 -15.82 -0.79
CA GLU A 120 -1.48 -16.11 0.31
C GLU A 120 -0.03 -15.79 -0.04
N ARG A 121 0.41 -16.14 -1.25
CA ARG A 121 1.77 -15.83 -1.73
C ARG A 121 1.97 -14.33 -1.99
N ILE A 122 0.96 -13.66 -2.54
CA ILE A 122 0.98 -12.20 -2.73
C ILE A 122 1.02 -11.49 -1.37
N LEU A 123 0.34 -12.01 -0.34
CA LEU A 123 0.40 -11.49 1.03
C LEU A 123 1.82 -11.56 1.60
N GLY A 124 2.58 -12.62 1.30
CA GLY A 124 3.99 -12.72 1.69
C GLY A 124 4.85 -11.62 1.07
N LEU A 125 4.65 -11.31 -0.22
CA LEU A 125 5.33 -10.18 -0.87
C LEU A 125 4.86 -8.84 -0.31
N TYR A 126 3.56 -8.67 -0.10
CA TYR A 126 2.97 -7.47 0.47
C TYR A 126 3.50 -7.18 1.87
N SER A 127 3.64 -8.20 2.71
CA SER A 127 4.18 -8.04 4.08
C SER A 127 5.60 -7.46 4.08
N ASN A 128 6.43 -7.83 3.11
CA ASN A 128 7.77 -7.30 2.96
C ASN A 128 7.76 -5.80 2.60
N ILE A 129 6.87 -5.38 1.70
CA ILE A 129 6.68 -3.96 1.35
C ILE A 129 6.17 -3.17 2.57
N ALA A 130 5.21 -3.73 3.31
CA ALA A 130 4.67 -3.11 4.51
C ALA A 130 5.74 -2.92 5.59
N LEU A 131 6.62 -3.92 5.81
CA LEU A 131 7.72 -3.81 6.75
C LEU A 131 8.80 -2.81 6.30
N ALA A 132 9.08 -2.72 5.00
CA ALA A 132 9.94 -1.67 4.46
C ALA A 132 9.37 -0.27 4.73
N TRP A 133 8.05 -0.09 4.55
CA TRP A 133 7.37 1.17 4.88
C TRP A 133 7.42 1.50 6.37
N ILE A 134 7.09 0.53 7.24
CA ILE A 134 7.18 0.69 8.69
C ILE A 134 8.61 1.04 9.09
N GLY A 135 9.62 0.32 8.56
CA GLY A 135 11.02 0.59 8.81
C GLY A 135 11.43 2.01 8.43
N ALA A 136 10.94 2.50 7.29
CA ALA A 136 11.21 3.87 6.86
C ALA A 136 10.62 4.91 7.82
N VAL A 137 9.37 4.73 8.27
CA VAL A 137 8.71 5.63 9.23
C VAL A 137 9.42 5.60 10.58
N VAL A 138 9.75 4.41 11.09
CA VAL A 138 10.45 4.22 12.37
C VAL A 138 11.84 4.87 12.33
N ALA A 139 12.58 4.69 11.25
CA ALA A 139 13.90 5.30 11.10
C ALA A 139 13.84 6.82 11.07
N ASP A 140 12.85 7.40 10.40
CA ASP A 140 12.68 8.86 10.42
C ASP A 140 12.40 9.38 11.85
N LEU A 141 11.49 8.71 12.57
CA LEU A 141 11.08 9.15 13.91
C LEU A 141 12.18 8.94 14.97
N ILE A 142 12.87 7.80 14.95
CA ILE A 142 13.79 7.39 16.02
C ILE A 142 15.23 7.80 15.71
N ILE A 143 15.62 7.88 14.44
CA ILE A 143 17.00 8.16 14.03
C ILE A 143 17.11 9.56 13.44
N CYS A 144 16.35 9.89 12.38
CA CYS A 144 16.53 11.14 11.65
C CYS A 144 16.14 12.38 12.47
N LYS A 145 15.02 12.31 13.22
CA LYS A 145 14.58 13.45 14.04
C LYS A 145 15.56 13.78 15.18
N PRO A 146 16.02 12.84 16.01
CA PRO A 146 17.01 13.13 17.06
C PRO A 146 18.35 13.62 16.50
N LEU A 147 18.78 13.09 15.34
CA LEU A 147 20.01 13.52 14.67
C LEU A 147 19.88 14.86 13.91
N GLY A 148 18.69 15.45 13.87
CA GLY A 148 18.45 16.70 13.15
C GLY A 148 18.47 16.58 11.63
N LEU A 149 18.39 15.35 11.08
CA LEU A 149 18.34 15.08 9.64
C LEU A 149 16.95 15.33 9.05
N SER A 150 15.91 15.33 9.91
CA SER A 150 14.54 15.68 9.54
C SER A 150 13.95 16.69 10.52
N PRO A 151 12.88 17.44 10.13
CA PRO A 151 12.25 18.44 11.00
C PRO A 151 11.76 17.85 12.32
N LYS A 152 11.91 18.59 13.42
CA LYS A 152 11.57 18.11 14.78
C LYS A 152 10.08 17.77 14.98
N GLY A 153 9.18 18.44 14.27
CA GLY A 153 7.73 18.19 14.35
C GLY A 153 7.28 17.07 13.40
N ILE A 154 6.03 16.62 13.58
CA ILE A 154 5.32 15.78 12.60
C ILE A 154 4.33 16.69 11.89
N GLU A 155 4.62 17.04 10.65
CA GLU A 155 3.69 17.79 9.80
C GLU A 155 2.82 16.78 9.04
N PHE A 156 1.50 16.88 9.17
CA PHE A 156 0.54 16.00 8.52
C PHE A 156 -0.36 16.74 7.51
N ARG A 157 -0.36 18.07 7.54
CA ARG A 157 -1.15 18.90 6.62
C ARG A 157 -0.53 18.89 5.24
N ARG A 158 -1.27 18.40 4.26
CA ARG A 158 -0.81 18.26 2.87
C ARG A 158 -0.27 19.56 2.27
N ALA A 159 -0.85 20.71 2.62
CA ALA A 159 -0.46 22.03 2.10
C ALA A 159 1.02 22.37 2.35
N TYR A 160 1.64 21.78 3.38
CA TYR A 160 3.03 22.04 3.76
C TYR A 160 4.02 20.96 3.33
N LEU A 161 3.52 19.83 2.81
CA LEU A 161 4.35 18.68 2.46
C LEU A 161 4.64 18.61 0.94
N TYR A 162 5.81 18.11 0.58
CA TYR A 162 6.07 17.65 -0.77
C TYR A 162 5.15 16.48 -1.12
N ASP A 163 4.75 16.37 -2.39
CA ASP A 163 3.92 15.24 -2.83
C ASP A 163 4.71 13.92 -2.78
N ILE A 164 5.99 13.98 -3.12
CA ILE A 164 6.92 12.83 -3.00
C ILE A 164 8.10 13.26 -2.14
N ASN A 165 8.32 12.52 -1.04
CA ASN A 165 9.52 12.64 -0.25
C ASN A 165 10.52 11.55 -0.69
N PRO A 166 11.65 11.92 -1.34
CA PRO A 166 12.63 10.95 -1.82
C PRO A 166 13.26 10.12 -0.70
N VAL A 167 13.30 10.63 0.53
CA VAL A 167 13.83 9.91 1.69
C VAL A 167 12.97 8.69 2.00
N GLY A 168 11.66 8.88 2.20
CA GLY A 168 10.75 7.79 2.50
C GLY A 168 10.52 6.88 1.30
N VAL A 169 10.21 7.45 0.13
CA VAL A 169 9.92 6.68 -1.09
C VAL A 169 11.17 5.95 -1.60
N GLY A 170 12.33 6.59 -1.58
CA GLY A 170 13.59 5.97 -2.00
C GLY A 170 13.98 4.80 -1.10
N ALA A 171 13.92 4.98 0.22
CA ALA A 171 14.21 3.92 1.17
C ALA A 171 13.22 2.75 1.04
N LEU A 172 11.90 3.05 0.89
CA LEU A 172 10.86 2.06 0.65
C LEU A 172 11.15 1.23 -0.61
N LEU A 173 11.47 1.88 -1.72
CA LEU A 173 11.75 1.19 -2.99
C LEU A 173 12.98 0.30 -2.90
N ILE A 174 14.10 0.82 -2.38
CA ILE A 174 15.35 0.04 -2.23
C ILE A 174 15.11 -1.17 -1.32
N ALA A 175 14.49 -0.96 -0.16
CA ALA A 175 14.23 -2.01 0.81
C ALA A 175 13.24 -3.06 0.27
N SER A 176 12.20 -2.64 -0.46
CA SER A 176 11.24 -3.55 -1.09
C SER A 176 11.89 -4.41 -2.16
N VAL A 177 12.69 -3.82 -3.05
CA VAL A 177 13.40 -4.57 -4.10
C VAL A 177 14.36 -5.59 -3.47
N LEU A 178 15.18 -5.17 -2.52
CA LEU A 178 16.14 -6.05 -1.85
C LEU A 178 15.43 -7.21 -1.12
N SER A 179 14.36 -6.93 -0.43
CA SER A 179 13.55 -7.93 0.27
C SER A 179 12.84 -8.89 -0.70
N MET A 180 12.29 -8.38 -1.81
CA MET A 180 11.68 -9.22 -2.85
C MET A 180 12.69 -10.17 -3.48
N LEU A 181 13.88 -9.70 -3.82
CA LEU A 181 14.96 -10.55 -4.33
C LEU A 181 15.36 -11.63 -3.30
N SER A 182 15.41 -11.26 -2.03
CA SER A 182 15.65 -12.22 -0.93
C SER A 182 14.54 -13.26 -0.84
N TYR A 183 13.27 -12.83 -0.87
CA TYR A 183 12.11 -13.70 -0.82
C TYR A 183 12.03 -14.68 -1.99
N LEU A 184 12.44 -14.25 -3.18
CA LEU A 184 12.54 -15.10 -4.36
C LEU A 184 13.74 -16.07 -4.31
N GLY A 185 14.61 -15.95 -3.31
CA GLY A 185 15.72 -16.87 -3.08
C GLY A 185 17.04 -16.52 -3.78
N PHE A 186 17.15 -15.33 -4.41
CA PHE A 186 18.39 -14.90 -5.09
C PHE A 186 19.61 -14.88 -4.16
N PHE A 187 19.41 -14.64 -2.86
CA PHE A 187 20.48 -14.58 -1.86
C PHE A 187 20.55 -15.84 -0.98
N GLY A 188 19.93 -16.95 -1.42
CA GLY A 188 19.95 -18.24 -0.73
C GLY A 188 18.83 -18.42 0.30
N LEU A 189 18.77 -19.64 0.88
CA LEU A 189 17.68 -20.07 1.76
C LEU A 189 17.55 -19.25 3.05
N MET A 190 18.68 -18.86 3.65
CA MET A 190 18.67 -18.02 4.86
C MET A 190 18.08 -16.64 4.59
N ALA A 191 18.50 -15.99 3.51
CA ALA A 191 17.97 -14.69 3.11
C ALA A 191 16.48 -14.76 2.75
N LYS A 192 16.03 -15.87 2.14
CA LYS A 192 14.62 -16.12 1.86
C LYS A 192 13.79 -16.16 3.15
N GLY A 193 14.26 -16.90 4.17
CA GLY A 193 13.57 -16.96 5.46
C GLY A 193 13.57 -15.65 6.24
N LEU A 194 14.58 -14.78 6.00
CA LEU A 194 14.75 -13.50 6.67
C LEU A 194 14.32 -12.29 5.82
N ALA A 195 13.62 -12.50 4.70
CA ALA A 195 13.26 -11.44 3.76
C ALA A 195 12.56 -10.24 4.42
N SER A 196 11.67 -10.50 5.37
CA SER A 196 10.97 -9.45 6.12
C SER A 196 11.87 -8.63 7.04
N PHE A 197 12.87 -9.27 7.65
CA PHE A 197 13.88 -8.57 8.45
C PHE A 197 14.85 -7.78 7.56
N ILE A 198 15.16 -8.27 6.37
CA ILE A 198 15.94 -7.56 5.36
C ILE A 198 15.19 -6.31 4.91
N ALA A 199 13.86 -6.39 4.69
CA ALA A 199 13.02 -5.25 4.39
C ALA A 199 13.13 -4.16 5.46
N LEU A 200 12.90 -4.55 6.71
CA LEU A 200 12.93 -3.64 7.86
C LEU A 200 14.33 -3.03 8.03
N GLY A 201 15.37 -3.86 8.09
CA GLY A 201 16.74 -3.44 8.35
C GLY A 201 17.29 -2.54 7.24
N SER A 202 17.07 -2.90 5.98
CA SER A 202 17.51 -2.07 4.84
C SER A 202 16.77 -0.73 4.78
N ALA A 203 15.48 -0.67 5.10
CA ALA A 203 14.75 0.59 5.19
C ALA A 203 15.33 1.49 6.30
N VAL A 204 15.56 0.92 7.49
CA VAL A 204 16.15 1.64 8.64
C VAL A 204 17.53 2.21 8.33
N LEU A 205 18.33 1.50 7.53
CA LEU A 205 19.64 1.98 7.10
C LEU A 205 19.56 3.02 5.97
N CYS A 206 18.70 2.81 4.99
CA CYS A 206 18.59 3.70 3.82
C CYS A 206 18.04 5.09 4.17
N VAL A 207 17.09 5.19 5.11
CA VAL A 207 16.47 6.47 5.46
C VAL A 207 17.47 7.52 5.93
N PRO A 208 18.31 7.29 6.95
CA PRO A 208 19.26 8.31 7.40
C PRO A 208 20.31 8.63 6.31
N ILE A 209 20.72 7.65 5.50
CA ILE A 209 21.64 7.88 4.39
C ILE A 209 21.04 8.84 3.37
N ILE A 210 19.82 8.59 2.91
CA ILE A 210 19.14 9.43 1.92
C ILE A 210 18.80 10.79 2.53
N ALA A 211 18.38 10.86 3.81
CA ALA A 211 18.11 12.11 4.52
C ALA A 211 19.39 12.98 4.60
N TYR A 212 20.53 12.39 4.89
CA TYR A 212 21.82 13.08 4.91
C TYR A 212 22.20 13.61 3.51
N LEU A 213 22.09 12.78 2.47
CA LEU A 213 22.38 13.15 1.08
C LEU A 213 21.47 14.27 0.57
N THR A 214 20.20 14.25 0.95
CA THR A 214 19.21 15.27 0.55
C THR A 214 19.19 16.50 1.46
N LYS A 215 20.01 16.50 2.53
CA LYS A 215 20.09 17.60 3.52
C LYS A 215 18.72 18.00 4.09
N GLY A 216 17.81 17.06 4.23
CA GLY A 216 16.46 17.29 4.76
C GLY A 216 15.55 18.20 3.91
N LYS A 217 15.88 18.48 2.64
CA LYS A 217 15.20 19.45 1.79
C LYS A 217 13.74 19.11 1.47
N TYR A 218 13.40 17.81 1.38
CA TYR A 218 12.13 17.37 0.81
C TYR A 218 11.06 17.02 1.85
N TYR A 219 11.24 17.40 3.11
CA TYR A 219 10.25 17.18 4.14
C TYR A 219 9.15 18.24 4.14
N ILE A 220 9.54 19.52 4.12
CA ILE A 220 8.61 20.63 4.19
C ILE A 220 8.76 21.50 2.94
N ALA A 221 7.66 21.64 2.20
CA ALA A 221 7.58 22.42 0.95
C ALA A 221 7.33 23.90 1.20
N ARG A 222 6.51 24.20 2.21
CA ARG A 222 6.11 25.56 2.61
C ARG A 222 6.23 25.65 4.12
N GLN A 223 6.81 26.72 4.62
CA GLN A 223 6.87 26.97 6.06
C GLN A 223 5.46 27.11 6.64
N PRO A 224 5.11 26.34 7.69
CA PRO A 224 3.85 26.54 8.39
C PRO A 224 3.81 27.94 8.97
N GLU A 225 2.68 28.62 8.82
CA GLU A 225 2.46 29.90 9.49
C GLU A 225 2.49 29.67 11.01
N LYS A 226 3.24 30.54 11.72
CA LYS A 226 3.31 30.52 13.17
C LYS A 226 1.98 31.05 13.73
N ILE A 227 1.02 30.16 13.89
CA ILE A 227 -0.30 30.49 14.44
C ILE A 227 -0.32 30.11 15.92
N GLN A 228 -0.92 30.97 16.74
CA GLN A 228 -1.12 30.63 18.17
C GLN A 228 -2.04 29.40 18.27
N ALA A 229 -1.58 28.36 18.93
CA ALA A 229 -2.21 27.04 18.97
C ALA A 229 -3.61 26.98 19.62
N THR A 230 -4.07 28.07 20.21
CA THR A 230 -5.32 28.14 20.99
C THR A 230 -6.50 28.76 20.23
N SER A 231 -6.32 29.19 18.99
CA SER A 231 -7.39 29.81 18.21
C SER A 231 -8.10 28.77 17.32
N VAL A 232 -9.42 28.86 17.28
CA VAL A 232 -10.30 28.05 16.44
C VAL A 232 -10.67 28.86 15.20
N ALA A 233 -10.72 28.22 14.03
CA ALA A 233 -11.19 28.87 12.80
C ALA A 233 -12.15 27.95 12.03
N ASN A 234 -13.01 28.57 11.22
CA ASN A 234 -13.96 27.86 10.38
C ASN A 234 -13.30 27.42 9.06
N CYS A 235 -13.57 26.18 8.63
CA CYS A 235 -13.12 25.65 7.36
C CYS A 235 -14.05 26.11 6.25
N VAL A 236 -13.54 26.84 5.24
CA VAL A 236 -14.32 27.36 4.10
C VAL A 236 -14.96 26.28 3.20
N VAL A 237 -14.59 25.00 3.36
CA VAL A 237 -15.10 23.90 2.53
C VAL A 237 -16.17 23.09 3.26
N CYS A 238 -15.95 22.70 4.53
CA CYS A 238 -16.91 21.89 5.28
C CYS A 238 -17.68 22.70 6.34
N GLU A 239 -17.40 24.00 6.48
CA GLU A 239 -18.06 24.94 7.39
C GLU A 239 -18.04 24.53 8.86
N ARG A 240 -17.01 23.72 9.25
CA ARG A 240 -16.81 23.28 10.64
C ARG A 240 -15.60 23.96 11.25
N ASP A 241 -15.68 24.14 12.56
CA ASP A 241 -14.62 24.76 13.35
C ASP A 241 -13.56 23.72 13.74
N TYR A 242 -12.29 24.11 13.55
CA TYR A 242 -11.12 23.30 13.91
C TYR A 242 -10.05 24.18 14.56
N GLU A 243 -9.16 23.56 15.28
CA GLU A 243 -7.96 24.22 15.79
C GLU A 243 -7.11 24.72 14.62
N LEU A 244 -6.60 25.92 14.70
CA LEU A 244 -5.73 26.49 13.63
C LEU A 244 -4.48 25.65 13.38
N ALA A 245 -4.03 24.87 14.37
CA ALA A 245 -2.95 23.90 14.21
C ALA A 245 -3.25 22.83 13.15
N ASP A 246 -4.52 22.48 12.94
CA ASP A 246 -4.99 21.50 11.96
C ASP A 246 -5.41 22.11 10.62
N MET A 247 -5.25 23.40 10.47
CA MET A 247 -5.70 24.15 9.30
C MET A 247 -4.52 24.67 8.46
N ALA A 248 -4.82 24.99 7.22
CA ALA A 248 -3.86 25.64 6.29
C ALA A 248 -4.56 26.70 5.44
N GLY A 249 -3.87 27.77 5.15
CA GLY A 249 -4.35 28.79 4.20
C GLY A 249 -4.37 28.21 2.78
N CYS A 250 -5.54 28.28 2.12
CA CYS A 250 -5.74 27.81 0.74
C CYS A 250 -5.95 28.98 -0.21
N PRO A 251 -5.00 29.22 -1.15
CA PRO A 251 -5.16 30.31 -2.12
C PRO A 251 -6.32 30.11 -3.09
N ALA A 252 -6.66 28.85 -3.39
CA ALA A 252 -7.77 28.53 -4.30
C ALA A 252 -9.14 28.87 -3.74
N TYR A 253 -9.30 28.81 -2.41
CA TYR A 253 -10.54 29.14 -1.71
C TYR A 253 -10.47 30.49 -0.98
N ASN A 254 -9.35 31.19 -1.09
CA ASN A 254 -9.09 32.46 -0.44
C ASN A 254 -9.42 32.46 1.07
N GLY A 255 -9.12 31.36 1.75
CA GLY A 255 -9.44 31.16 3.15
C GLY A 255 -8.74 29.96 3.80
N THR A 256 -9.11 29.68 5.04
CA THR A 256 -8.56 28.54 5.80
C THR A 256 -9.33 27.26 5.51
N ILE A 257 -8.60 26.16 5.31
CA ILE A 257 -9.13 24.83 5.04
C ILE A 257 -8.56 23.81 6.04
N CYS A 258 -9.40 22.93 6.57
CA CYS A 258 -8.94 21.88 7.47
C CYS A 258 -8.08 20.82 6.76
N SER A 259 -7.24 20.12 7.49
CA SER A 259 -6.32 19.09 6.97
C SER A 259 -7.04 17.98 6.20
N LEU A 260 -8.24 17.59 6.64
CA LEU A 260 -9.07 16.58 5.98
C LEU A 260 -9.57 17.08 4.63
N CYS A 261 -10.20 18.25 4.58
CA CYS A 261 -10.65 18.84 3.32
C CYS A 261 -9.48 19.11 2.38
N CYS A 262 -8.36 19.62 2.89
CA CYS A 262 -7.14 19.82 2.09
C CYS A 262 -6.59 18.52 1.49
N SER A 263 -6.72 17.39 2.19
CA SER A 263 -6.27 16.09 1.70
C SER A 263 -7.19 15.51 0.64
N LEU A 264 -8.48 15.78 0.73
CA LEU A 264 -9.52 15.25 -0.17
C LEU A 264 -9.77 16.17 -1.36
N GLU A 265 -9.62 17.50 -1.20
CA GLU A 265 -9.87 18.47 -2.25
C GLU A 265 -8.71 18.52 -3.24
N ALA A 266 -8.97 18.07 -4.44
CA ALA A 266 -7.99 18.02 -5.51
C ALA A 266 -8.15 19.14 -6.55
N ARG A 267 -9.27 19.88 -6.53
CA ARG A 267 -9.57 20.98 -7.51
C ARG A 267 -8.63 22.15 -7.38
N CYS A 268 -8.05 22.35 -6.19
CA CYS A 268 -7.08 23.43 -5.97
C CYS A 268 -5.75 23.25 -6.73
N HIS A 269 -5.52 22.05 -7.33
CA HIS A 269 -4.28 21.70 -8.05
C HIS A 269 -3.00 22.05 -7.29
N ASP A 270 -3.04 22.01 -5.95
CA ASP A 270 -1.90 22.34 -5.08
C ASP A 270 -1.24 23.71 -5.40
N LEU A 271 -2.06 24.74 -5.68
CA LEU A 271 -1.60 26.11 -5.99
C LEU A 271 -0.74 26.70 -4.86
N CYS A 272 -0.97 26.26 -3.62
CA CYS A 272 -0.21 26.69 -2.44
C CYS A 272 1.24 26.22 -2.42
N LYS A 273 1.62 25.22 -3.24
CA LYS A 273 2.97 24.60 -3.28
C LYS A 273 3.41 24.24 -4.71
N PRO A 274 3.53 25.21 -5.62
CA PRO A 274 3.73 24.96 -7.06
C PRO A 274 4.99 24.11 -7.35
N ASP A 275 6.08 24.31 -6.61
CA ASP A 275 7.34 23.60 -6.80
C ASP A 275 7.38 22.19 -6.19
N ALA A 276 6.47 21.88 -5.29
CA ALA A 276 6.42 20.62 -4.57
C ALA A 276 5.44 19.60 -5.13
N ARG A 277 4.78 19.91 -6.26
CA ARG A 277 3.89 18.99 -6.97
C ARG A 277 4.68 17.83 -7.55
N TRP A 278 4.09 16.62 -7.49
CA TRP A 278 4.74 15.42 -8.00
C TRP A 278 5.18 15.54 -9.47
N SER A 279 4.38 16.19 -10.32
CA SER A 279 4.69 16.40 -11.73
C SER A 279 5.92 17.30 -11.94
N VAL A 280 6.07 18.32 -11.10
CA VAL A 280 7.23 19.23 -11.14
C VAL A 280 8.47 18.55 -10.57
N GLN A 281 8.33 17.78 -9.49
CA GLN A 281 9.42 17.00 -8.91
C GLN A 281 9.94 15.95 -9.89
N LEU A 282 9.04 15.20 -10.53
CA LEU A 282 9.40 14.21 -11.55
C LEU A 282 10.09 14.87 -12.74
N LYS A 283 9.56 15.99 -13.22
CA LYS A 283 10.15 16.76 -14.31
C LYS A 283 11.56 17.25 -13.97
N LYS A 284 11.77 17.81 -12.76
CA LYS A 284 13.10 18.20 -12.28
C LYS A 284 14.05 17.02 -12.18
N ALA A 285 13.59 15.87 -11.69
CA ALA A 285 14.41 14.65 -11.60
C ALA A 285 14.82 14.13 -12.99
N ILE A 286 13.86 14.05 -13.91
CA ILE A 286 14.12 13.61 -15.30
C ILE A 286 15.12 14.56 -15.98
N TRP A 287 14.94 15.88 -15.83
CA TRP A 287 15.83 16.87 -16.46
C TRP A 287 17.24 16.85 -15.87
N HIS A 288 17.41 16.42 -14.65
CA HIS A 288 18.73 16.30 -14.03
C HIS A 288 19.57 15.17 -14.65
N TYR A 289 18.91 14.09 -15.11
CA TYR A 289 19.58 12.90 -15.63
C TYR A 289 19.53 12.77 -17.17
N LEU A 290 18.66 13.52 -17.86
CA LEU A 290 18.55 13.46 -19.32
C LEU A 290 19.14 14.72 -20.00
N PRO A 291 19.82 14.53 -21.17
CA PRO A 291 20.22 15.65 -22.01
C PRO A 291 19.02 16.52 -22.42
N GLU A 292 19.21 17.84 -22.52
CA GLU A 292 18.14 18.81 -22.82
C GLU A 292 17.34 18.48 -24.08
N ARG A 293 17.98 17.88 -25.10
CA ARG A 293 17.33 17.45 -26.33
C ARG A 293 16.22 16.41 -26.13
N TRP A 294 16.37 15.53 -25.12
CA TRP A 294 15.39 14.49 -24.77
C TRP A 294 14.36 15.03 -23.81
N ALA A 295 14.77 15.87 -22.89
CA ALA A 295 13.90 16.47 -21.89
C ALA A 295 12.79 17.35 -22.51
N SER A 296 13.09 18.09 -23.58
CA SER A 296 12.09 18.90 -24.29
C SER A 296 11.03 18.06 -25.01
N ARG A 297 11.41 16.88 -25.53
CA ARG A 297 10.49 15.96 -26.21
C ARG A 297 9.58 15.21 -25.20
N LEU A 298 10.07 14.96 -23.99
CA LEU A 298 9.32 14.28 -22.94
C LEU A 298 8.17 15.11 -22.33
N ASN A 299 8.07 16.38 -22.67
CA ASN A 299 6.99 17.27 -22.22
C ASN A 299 5.75 17.23 -23.13
N SER A 300 5.75 16.42 -24.19
CA SER A 300 4.59 16.23 -25.06
C SER A 300 3.56 15.27 -24.43
N ARG A 301 2.28 15.43 -24.79
CA ARG A 301 1.17 14.54 -24.37
C ARG A 301 1.50 13.07 -24.65
N VAL A 302 2.05 12.84 -25.84
CA VAL A 302 2.43 11.51 -26.29
C VAL A 302 3.51 10.89 -25.38
N SER A 303 4.50 11.68 -24.97
CA SER A 303 5.56 11.20 -24.08
C SER A 303 5.04 10.86 -22.69
N LEU A 304 4.14 11.68 -22.12
CA LEU A 304 3.52 11.39 -20.83
C LEU A 304 2.66 10.12 -20.89
N TYR A 305 1.88 9.97 -21.98
CA TYR A 305 1.12 8.75 -22.25
C TYR A 305 2.02 7.53 -22.35
N LEU A 306 3.10 7.61 -23.14
CA LEU A 306 4.04 6.51 -23.31
C LEU A 306 4.73 6.12 -22.01
N LEU A 307 5.17 7.10 -21.20
CA LEU A 307 5.77 6.84 -19.90
C LEU A 307 4.80 6.19 -18.92
N LEU A 308 3.56 6.68 -18.87
CA LEU A 308 2.51 6.12 -18.01
C LEU A 308 2.18 4.68 -18.44
N THR A 309 1.97 4.47 -19.74
CA THR A 309 1.66 3.16 -20.30
C THR A 309 2.80 2.17 -20.09
N LEU A 310 4.04 2.60 -20.30
CA LEU A 310 5.23 1.78 -20.05
C LEU A 310 5.35 1.39 -18.57
N GLY A 311 5.21 2.36 -17.66
CA GLY A 311 5.28 2.09 -16.21
C GLY A 311 4.21 1.11 -15.75
N LEU A 312 2.96 1.31 -16.16
CA LEU A 312 1.85 0.41 -15.86
C LEU A 312 2.03 -0.97 -16.50
N SER A 313 2.55 -1.01 -17.74
CA SER A 313 2.86 -2.26 -18.46
C SER A 313 3.91 -3.10 -17.74
N ILE A 314 4.95 -2.46 -17.20
CA ILE A 314 5.98 -3.15 -16.39
C ILE A 314 5.36 -3.75 -15.13
N VAL A 315 4.54 -2.99 -14.40
CA VAL A 315 3.85 -3.49 -13.21
C VAL A 315 2.95 -4.67 -13.54
N LEU A 316 2.17 -4.57 -14.62
CA LEU A 316 1.31 -5.65 -15.10
C LEU A 316 2.12 -6.90 -15.51
N ALA A 317 3.21 -6.71 -16.27
CA ALA A 317 4.08 -7.80 -16.70
C ALA A 317 4.72 -8.53 -15.51
N VAL A 318 5.24 -7.78 -14.52
CA VAL A 318 5.81 -8.36 -13.31
C VAL A 318 4.76 -9.14 -12.52
N SER A 319 3.58 -8.56 -12.31
CA SER A 319 2.48 -9.21 -11.58
C SER A 319 2.04 -10.52 -12.25
N LEU A 320 1.80 -10.49 -13.56
CA LEU A 320 1.41 -11.69 -14.31
C LEU A 320 2.53 -12.72 -14.40
N SER A 321 3.80 -12.28 -14.51
CA SER A 321 4.94 -13.21 -14.49
C SER A 321 5.08 -13.95 -13.17
N LEU A 322 4.85 -13.29 -12.04
CA LEU A 322 4.87 -13.93 -10.73
C LEU A 322 3.78 -15.02 -10.62
N VAL A 323 2.55 -14.71 -11.07
CA VAL A 323 1.45 -15.69 -11.09
C VAL A 323 1.76 -16.82 -12.07
N TYR A 324 2.28 -16.49 -13.26
CA TYR A 324 2.65 -17.51 -14.27
C TYR A 324 3.72 -18.48 -13.74
N ILE A 325 4.78 -18.00 -13.12
CA ILE A 325 5.85 -18.85 -12.55
C ILE A 325 5.26 -19.80 -11.51
N GLN A 326 4.33 -19.33 -10.72
CA GLN A 326 3.65 -20.14 -9.72
C GLN A 326 2.80 -21.23 -10.34
N GLU A 327 1.92 -20.88 -11.28
CA GLU A 327 1.05 -21.83 -11.96
C GLU A 327 1.84 -22.83 -12.81
N LYS A 328 2.90 -22.38 -13.45
CA LYS A 328 3.82 -23.23 -14.18
C LYS A 328 4.43 -24.31 -13.29
N THR A 329 4.96 -23.94 -12.13
CA THR A 329 5.57 -24.90 -11.19
C THR A 329 4.56 -25.94 -10.71
N TYR A 330 3.33 -25.52 -10.45
CA TYR A 330 2.24 -26.43 -10.06
C TYR A 330 1.85 -27.37 -11.22
N LEU A 331 1.69 -26.82 -12.42
CA LEU A 331 1.26 -27.57 -13.60
C LEU A 331 2.34 -28.58 -14.07
N GLU A 332 3.62 -28.25 -13.92
CA GLU A 332 4.73 -29.16 -14.21
C GLU A 332 4.67 -30.44 -13.36
N THR A 333 4.15 -30.37 -12.14
CA THR A 333 3.99 -31.56 -11.26
C THR A 333 2.82 -32.44 -11.67
N ILE A 334 1.80 -31.90 -12.36
CA ILE A 334 0.57 -32.63 -12.72
C ILE A 334 0.57 -33.01 -14.21
N ASN A 335 0.83 -32.06 -15.08
CA ASN A 335 0.78 -32.25 -16.55
C ASN A 335 1.69 -31.23 -17.28
N ALA A 336 2.95 -31.58 -17.45
CA ALA A 336 3.94 -30.76 -18.13
C ALA A 336 3.56 -30.37 -19.58
N ALA A 337 2.75 -31.18 -20.28
CA ALA A 337 2.33 -30.92 -21.64
C ALA A 337 1.37 -29.71 -21.76
N ALA A 338 0.75 -29.27 -20.66
CA ALA A 338 -0.16 -28.15 -20.64
C ALA A 338 0.55 -26.78 -20.41
N VAL A 339 1.84 -26.77 -20.07
CA VAL A 339 2.61 -25.54 -19.81
C VAL A 339 2.62 -24.55 -21.00
N PRO A 340 2.76 -24.97 -22.27
CA PRO A 340 2.70 -24.05 -23.41
C PRO A 340 1.32 -23.38 -23.56
N GLN A 341 0.24 -24.10 -23.23
CA GLN A 341 -1.12 -23.55 -23.26
C GLN A 341 -1.32 -22.51 -22.16
N LEU A 342 -0.77 -22.74 -20.96
CA LEU A 342 -0.75 -21.77 -19.87
C LEU A 342 -0.03 -20.48 -20.29
N PHE A 343 1.15 -20.59 -20.90
CA PHE A 343 1.90 -19.44 -21.39
C PHE A 343 1.07 -18.61 -22.38
N THR A 344 0.46 -19.30 -23.35
CA THR A 344 -0.41 -18.65 -24.36
C THR A 344 -1.59 -17.93 -23.71
N LEU A 345 -2.19 -18.51 -22.68
CA LEU A 345 -3.29 -17.89 -21.92
C LEU A 345 -2.81 -16.60 -21.24
N PHE A 346 -1.65 -16.64 -20.55
CA PHE A 346 -1.11 -15.47 -19.87
C PHE A 346 -0.74 -14.34 -20.83
N VAL A 347 -0.21 -14.66 -22.01
CA VAL A 347 0.08 -13.68 -23.07
C VAL A 347 -1.21 -13.03 -23.57
N LYS A 348 -2.28 -13.80 -23.77
CA LYS A 348 -3.59 -13.27 -24.17
C LYS A 348 -4.16 -12.33 -23.08
N ILE A 349 -4.13 -12.74 -21.82
CA ILE A 349 -4.59 -11.92 -20.68
C ILE A 349 -3.78 -10.62 -20.60
N TYR A 350 -2.44 -10.72 -20.69
CA TYR A 350 -1.59 -9.52 -20.70
C TYR A 350 -1.95 -8.57 -21.84
N THR A 351 -2.13 -9.09 -23.05
CA THR A 351 -2.47 -8.27 -24.22
C THR A 351 -3.79 -7.54 -24.05
N ILE A 352 -4.83 -8.23 -23.58
CA ILE A 352 -6.14 -7.62 -23.32
C ILE A 352 -6.05 -6.53 -22.25
N LEU A 353 -5.41 -6.83 -21.12
CA LEU A 353 -5.25 -5.88 -20.02
C LEU A 353 -4.37 -4.69 -20.43
N PHE A 354 -3.32 -4.92 -21.21
CA PHE A 354 -2.48 -3.86 -21.76
C PHE A 354 -3.27 -2.89 -22.65
N LEU A 355 -4.11 -3.41 -23.53
CA LEU A 355 -4.96 -2.59 -24.40
C LEU A 355 -5.95 -1.75 -23.58
N LEU A 356 -6.65 -2.35 -22.63
CA LEU A 356 -7.58 -1.65 -21.73
C LEU A 356 -6.87 -0.56 -20.92
N MET A 357 -5.73 -0.89 -20.36
CA MET A 357 -4.90 0.03 -19.59
C MET A 357 -4.35 1.18 -20.43
N SER A 358 -3.94 0.90 -21.68
CA SER A 358 -3.47 1.89 -22.64
C SER A 358 -4.55 2.91 -22.98
N VAL A 359 -5.78 2.45 -23.21
CA VAL A 359 -6.95 3.33 -23.41
C VAL A 359 -7.23 4.18 -22.16
N ALA A 360 -7.21 3.58 -20.98
CA ALA A 360 -7.41 4.30 -19.72
C ALA A 360 -6.31 5.34 -19.48
N ALA A 361 -5.04 5.01 -19.76
CA ALA A 361 -3.92 5.94 -19.66
C ALA A 361 -4.08 7.13 -20.62
N TRP A 362 -4.51 6.88 -21.86
CA TRP A 362 -4.79 7.94 -22.81
C TRP A 362 -5.93 8.85 -22.34
N TRP A 363 -7.01 8.27 -21.86
CA TRP A 363 -8.13 9.04 -21.29
C TRP A 363 -7.69 9.91 -20.10
N LEU A 364 -6.84 9.39 -19.21
CA LEU A 364 -6.30 10.14 -18.08
C LEU A 364 -5.47 11.33 -18.54
N VAL A 365 -4.60 11.15 -19.55
CA VAL A 365 -3.78 12.25 -20.11
C VAL A 365 -4.65 13.33 -20.73
N LEU A 366 -5.69 12.97 -21.48
CA LEU A 366 -6.62 13.93 -22.08
C LEU A 366 -7.45 14.67 -21.03
N ASN A 367 -7.91 13.97 -20.00
CA ASN A 367 -8.73 14.54 -18.94
C ASN A 367 -7.94 15.52 -18.06
N ASP A 368 -6.66 15.21 -17.76
CA ASP A 368 -5.77 16.13 -17.02
C ASP A 368 -5.58 17.46 -17.79
N GLU A 369 -5.49 17.39 -19.10
CA GLU A 369 -5.32 18.57 -19.93
C GLU A 369 -6.60 19.39 -20.10
N SER A 370 -7.73 18.75 -20.31
CA SER A 370 -9.03 19.43 -20.36
C SER A 370 -9.29 20.25 -19.10
N ARG A 371 -8.86 19.72 -17.95
CA ARG A 371 -8.96 20.39 -16.65
C ARG A 371 -7.94 21.50 -16.42
N ARG A 372 -6.81 21.48 -17.13
CA ARG A 372 -5.82 22.58 -17.06
C ARG A 372 -6.22 23.78 -17.90
N ASN A 373 -7.05 23.54 -18.91
CA ASN A 373 -7.50 24.57 -19.84
C ASN A 373 -8.86 25.18 -19.46
N ALA A 374 -9.58 24.58 -18.52
CA ALA A 374 -10.81 25.11 -17.91
C ALA A 374 -10.50 25.85 -16.60
#